data_6b6e0bd5c5bd87ab490d84e6831f5701
#
_entry.id   6b6e0bd5c5bd87ab490d84e6831f5701
#
_cell.length_a   1.000
_cell.length_b   1.000
_cell.length_c   1.000
_cell.angle_alpha   90.00
_cell.angle_beta   90.00
_cell.angle_gamma   90.00
#
_symmetry.space_group_name_H-M   'P 1'
#
loop_
_entity.id
_entity.type
_entity.pdbx_description
1 polymer ?
#
loop_
_entity_poly.entity_id
_entity_poly.type
_entity_poly.pdbx_seq_one_letter_code
_entity_poly.pdbx_strand_id
1 'polypeptide(L)'
;MSECGVDEERSLGGAFCAREGRRKRMRVMVTHAMLSYREVISAALEILRPHVETFTVEPENLDREFMSLSPQLVVCSRVTDIVERGALGWIELYPEQASESVVSLCGEWTIYPDMDLDTLLSVLDETRRLYEIT
;
A
#
# COMPACT_ATOMS: atom_id res chain seq x y z
N MET A 1 -8.82 7.44 -22.23
CA MET A 1 -8.62 6.68 -22.44
C MET A 1 -8.46 6.19 -22.26
N SER A 2 -8.58 6.79 -22.17
CA SER A 2 -8.37 6.03 -22.42
C SER A 2 -8.25 5.49 -22.27
N GLU A 3 -8.31 5.65 -22.27
CA GLU A 3 -8.18 4.74 -22.50
C GLU A 3 -8.23 4.22 -22.50
N CYS A 4 -8.34 4.67 -22.40
CA CYS A 4 -8.34 3.81 -22.65
C CYS A 4 -8.58 3.41 -22.70
N GLY A 5 -8.84 3.76 -22.71
CA GLY A 5 -9.08 3.10 -23.09
C GLY A 5 -9.36 2.72 -23.22
N VAL A 6 -9.71 2.90 -23.26
CA VAL A 6 -9.89 2.14 -23.72
C VAL A 6 -10.10 1.76 -23.97
N ASP A 7 -10.25 1.96 -24.13
CA ASP A 7 -10.31 1.18 -24.59
C ASP A 7 -10.59 0.81 -24.78
N GLU A 8 -10.85 0.90 -24.85
CA GLU A 8 -11.01 0.11 -25.20
C GLU A 8 -11.30 -0.35 -25.33
N GLU A 9 -11.57 -0.27 -25.35
CA GLU A 9 -11.69 -1.12 -25.60
C GLU A 9 -11.95 -1.49 -25.78
N ARG A 10 -12.09 -1.49 -25.89
CA ARG A 10 -12.21 -2.26 -26.15
C ARG A 10 -12.44 -2.75 -26.45
N SER A 11 -12.76 -2.49 -26.43
CA SER A 11 -12.82 -3.32 -26.77
C SER A 11 -12.99 -3.90 -26.81
N LEU A 12 -13.12 -3.94 -26.83
CA LEU A 12 -13.10 -4.85 -26.97
C LEU A 12 -13.32 -5.41 -26.82
N GLY A 13 -13.36 -5.45 -26.76
CA GLY A 13 -13.35 -6.13 -26.73
C GLY A 13 -13.40 -6.61 -26.26
N GLY A 14 -13.39 -6.66 -26.22
CA GLY A 14 -13.20 -7.16 -25.90
C GLY A 14 -13.05 -7.38 -25.23
N ALA A 15 -13.07 -7.45 -25.27
CA ALA A 15 -12.71 -7.74 -24.78
C ALA A 15 -12.45 -7.70 -24.13
N PHE A 16 -12.38 -7.56 -23.78
CA PHE A 16 -11.91 -7.74 -23.22
C PHE A 16 -11.73 -7.51 -22.60
N CYS A 17 -11.78 -7.36 -22.59
CA CYS A 17 -11.46 -7.27 -22.10
C CYS A 17 -11.26 -7.20 -21.51
N ALA A 18 -11.30 -6.98 -21.28
CA ALA A 18 -10.91 -6.90 -20.85
C ALA A 18 -10.51 -6.70 -20.33
N ARG A 19 -10.30 -6.56 -20.03
CA ARG A 19 -9.90 -6.32 -19.67
C ARG A 19 -9.76 -5.87 -19.08
N GLU A 20 -9.84 -5.44 -18.69
CA GLU A 20 -9.68 -5.11 -18.07
C GLU A 20 -9.31 -4.56 -17.67
N GLY A 21 -9.71 -4.01 -18.08
CA GLY A 21 -9.17 -3.45 -17.68
C GLY A 21 -8.41 -3.66 -17.11
N ARG A 22 -8.02 -3.69 -17.47
CA ARG A 22 -7.31 -4.21 -16.59
C ARG A 22 -6.65 -3.32 -15.65
N ARG A 23 -7.14 -3.04 -14.65
CA ARG A 23 -6.58 -2.24 -13.58
C ARG A 23 -5.61 -3.08 -12.77
N LYS A 24 -4.43 -2.55 -12.49
CA LYS A 24 -3.46 -3.27 -11.68
C LYS A 24 -3.96 -3.42 -10.25
N ARG A 25 -3.57 -4.53 -9.63
CA ARG A 25 -3.88 -4.75 -8.23
C ARG A 25 -3.08 -3.76 -7.38
N MET A 26 -3.68 -3.34 -6.26
CA MET A 26 -2.98 -2.50 -5.31
C MET A 26 -1.86 -3.27 -4.66
N ARG A 27 -0.72 -2.61 -4.47
CA ARG A 27 0.47 -3.19 -3.87
C ARG A 27 0.72 -2.55 -2.52
N VAL A 28 0.97 -3.39 -1.52
CA VAL A 28 1.31 -2.96 -0.17
C VAL A 28 2.68 -3.52 0.17
N MET A 29 3.56 -2.65 0.63
CA MET A 29 4.89 -3.05 1.06
C MET A 29 4.96 -2.98 2.57
N VAL A 30 5.39 -4.07 3.21
CA VAL A 30 5.56 -4.16 4.65
C VAL A 30 7.04 -4.29 4.95
N THR A 31 7.59 -3.32 5.70
CA THR A 31 9.03 -3.23 5.87
C THR A 31 9.44 -2.76 7.27
N HIS A 32 8.73 -3.23 8.28
CA HIS A 32 9.03 -2.83 9.66
C HIS A 32 10.36 -3.42 10.13
N ALA A 33 11.10 -2.66 10.96
CA ALA A 33 12.37 -3.11 11.48
C ALA A 33 12.24 -4.35 12.37
N MET A 34 11.13 -4.45 13.10
CA MET A 34 10.88 -5.63 13.93
C MET A 34 10.31 -6.75 13.08
N LEU A 35 11.05 -7.85 13.02
CA LEU A 35 10.67 -8.98 12.17
C LEU A 35 9.29 -9.51 12.52
N SER A 36 8.95 -9.58 13.81
CA SER A 36 7.66 -10.11 14.23
C SER A 36 6.51 -9.27 13.67
N TYR A 37 6.62 -7.95 13.71
CA TYR A 37 5.58 -7.09 13.11
C TYR A 37 5.51 -7.33 11.61
N ARG A 38 6.66 -7.40 10.96
CA ARG A 38 6.72 -7.58 9.52
C ARG A 38 6.02 -8.87 9.11
N GLU A 39 6.31 -9.96 9.83
CA GLU A 39 5.74 -11.25 9.49
C GLU A 39 4.25 -11.34 9.81
N VAL A 40 3.84 -10.83 10.98
CA VAL A 40 2.44 -10.90 11.39
C VAL A 40 1.56 -10.07 10.48
N ILE A 41 2.02 -8.85 10.16
CA ILE A 41 1.23 -7.97 9.31
C ILE A 41 1.13 -8.55 7.91
N SER A 42 2.23 -9.04 7.35
CA SER A 42 2.20 -9.62 6.01
C SER A 42 1.26 -10.83 5.95
N ALA A 43 1.32 -11.70 6.95
CA ALA A 43 0.45 -12.87 6.98
C ALA A 43 -1.02 -12.46 7.10
N ALA A 44 -1.31 -11.48 7.96
CA ALA A 44 -2.68 -11.00 8.13
C ALA A 44 -3.22 -10.42 6.83
N LEU A 45 -2.41 -9.63 6.12
CA LEU A 45 -2.86 -9.02 4.88
C LEU A 45 -3.12 -10.08 3.81
N GLU A 46 -2.28 -11.10 3.74
CA GLU A 46 -2.48 -12.16 2.76
C GLU A 46 -3.77 -12.92 3.01
N ILE A 47 -4.16 -13.09 4.27
CA ILE A 47 -5.38 -13.80 4.62
C ILE A 47 -6.61 -12.89 4.49
N LEU A 48 -6.53 -11.67 5.01
CA LEU A 48 -7.68 -10.79 5.15
C LEU A 48 -7.91 -9.89 3.94
N ARG A 49 -6.89 -9.70 3.12
CA ARG A 49 -6.99 -8.86 1.91
C ARG A 49 -6.27 -9.56 0.76
N PRO A 50 -6.74 -10.75 0.36
CA PRO A 50 -6.03 -11.55 -0.66
C PRO A 50 -6.01 -10.91 -2.05
N HIS A 51 -6.88 -9.92 -2.28
CA HIS A 51 -6.90 -9.21 -3.56
C HIS A 51 -5.81 -8.13 -3.66
N VAL A 52 -5.08 -7.90 -2.58
CA VAL A 52 -3.99 -6.94 -2.53
C VAL A 52 -2.67 -7.72 -2.62
N GLU A 53 -1.73 -7.20 -3.44
CA GLU A 53 -0.40 -7.80 -3.50
C GLU A 53 0.44 -7.28 -2.33
N THR A 54 0.90 -8.19 -1.49
CA THR A 54 1.67 -7.86 -0.30
C THR A 54 3.12 -8.26 -0.50
N PHE A 55 4.03 -7.32 -0.27
CA PHE A 55 5.47 -7.55 -0.39
C PHE A 55 6.13 -7.28 0.94
N THR A 56 6.92 -8.24 1.41
CA THR A 56 7.68 -8.11 2.65
C THR A 56 9.11 -7.76 2.28
N VAL A 57 9.61 -6.63 2.78
CA VAL A 57 10.90 -6.07 2.40
C VAL A 57 11.67 -5.71 3.66
N GLU A 58 12.97 -5.97 3.66
CA GLU A 58 13.82 -5.57 4.77
C GLU A 58 14.03 -4.06 4.73
N PRO A 59 14.08 -3.39 5.90
CA PRO A 59 14.17 -1.92 5.92
C PRO A 59 15.33 -1.33 5.15
N GLU A 60 16.46 -2.01 5.13
CA GLU A 60 17.64 -1.49 4.41
C GLU A 60 17.45 -1.52 2.90
N ASN A 61 16.47 -2.26 2.41
CA ASN A 61 16.14 -2.32 0.98
C ASN A 61 14.93 -1.49 0.61
N LEU A 62 14.38 -0.72 1.55
CA LEU A 62 13.11 -0.04 1.37
C LEU A 62 13.09 0.85 0.12
N ASP A 63 14.05 1.77 0.02
CA ASP A 63 14.00 2.75 -1.06
C ASP A 63 14.16 2.09 -2.43
N ARG A 64 15.07 1.12 -2.51
CA ARG A 64 15.29 0.41 -3.77
C ARG A 64 14.06 -0.37 -4.19
N GLU A 65 13.46 -1.11 -3.26
CA GLU A 65 12.28 -1.90 -3.58
C GLU A 65 11.08 -1.01 -3.83
N PHE A 66 10.99 0.12 -3.13
CA PHE A 66 9.91 1.07 -3.37
C PHE A 66 9.94 1.57 -4.81
N MET A 67 11.12 1.92 -5.30
CA MET A 67 11.24 2.39 -6.68
C MET A 67 10.90 1.29 -7.69
N SER A 68 11.23 0.05 -7.35
CA SER A 68 10.99 -1.08 -8.25
C SER A 68 9.52 -1.50 -8.26
N LEU A 69 8.88 -1.55 -7.09
CA LEU A 69 7.54 -2.11 -6.96
C LEU A 69 6.44 -1.06 -7.09
N SER A 70 6.75 0.20 -6.84
CA SER A 70 5.76 1.29 -6.87
C SER A 70 4.51 0.96 -6.08
N PRO A 71 4.64 0.64 -4.77
CA PRO A 71 3.46 0.29 -3.98
C PRO A 71 2.61 1.52 -3.70
N GLN A 72 1.33 1.30 -3.47
CA GLN A 72 0.40 2.36 -3.12
C GLN A 72 0.38 2.63 -1.63
N LEU A 73 0.70 1.63 -0.80
CA LEU A 73 0.75 1.79 0.65
C LEU A 73 2.03 1.14 1.16
N VAL A 74 2.71 1.84 2.06
CA VAL A 74 3.92 1.33 2.70
C VAL A 74 3.69 1.31 4.21
N VAL A 75 3.89 0.14 4.84
CA VAL A 75 3.87 0.00 6.29
C VAL A 75 5.30 -0.17 6.74
N CYS A 76 5.81 0.76 7.52
CA CYS A 76 7.23 0.82 7.85
C CYS A 76 7.43 1.24 9.30
N SER A 77 8.65 1.08 9.80
CA SER A 77 9.01 1.59 11.12
C SER A 77 9.62 2.99 11.04
N ARG A 78 10.07 3.38 9.86
CA ARG A 78 10.61 4.73 9.63
C ARG A 78 10.36 5.10 8.17
N VAL A 79 9.61 6.17 7.96
CA VAL A 79 9.35 6.64 6.61
C VAL A 79 10.59 7.35 6.08
N THR A 80 10.92 7.09 4.80
CA THR A 80 12.03 7.76 4.12
C THR A 80 11.49 8.88 3.25
N ASP A 81 12.40 9.77 2.82
CA ASP A 81 12.00 10.88 1.95
C ASP A 81 11.37 10.37 0.65
N ILE A 82 11.91 9.28 0.10
CA ILE A 82 11.40 8.71 -1.15
C ILE A 82 9.98 8.23 -0.97
N VAL A 83 9.71 7.51 0.13
CA VAL A 83 8.37 7.00 0.42
C VAL A 83 7.41 8.15 0.70
N GLU A 84 7.87 9.12 1.49
CA GLU A 84 7.00 10.24 1.86
C GLU A 84 6.53 11.01 0.65
N ARG A 85 7.40 11.20 -0.34
CA ARG A 85 7.04 11.95 -1.54
C ARG A 85 6.31 11.12 -2.57
N GLY A 86 6.56 9.82 -2.63
CA GLY A 86 6.10 9.00 -3.74
C GLY A 86 4.94 8.08 -3.46
N ALA A 87 4.67 7.73 -2.21
CA ALA A 87 3.60 6.79 -1.89
C ALA A 87 2.28 7.52 -1.75
N LEU A 88 1.21 6.89 -2.25
CA LEU A 88 -0.14 7.40 -2.04
C LEU A 88 -0.45 7.45 -0.56
N GLY A 89 -0.05 6.40 0.16
CA GLY A 89 -0.21 6.36 1.61
C GLY A 89 0.94 5.63 2.26
N TRP A 90 1.22 5.97 3.52
CA TRP A 90 2.20 5.23 4.30
C TRP A 90 1.80 5.26 5.77
N ILE A 91 2.22 4.21 6.49
CA ILE A 91 2.00 4.08 7.92
C ILE A 91 3.36 3.90 8.57
N GLU A 92 3.73 4.85 9.43
CA GLU A 92 4.93 4.70 10.27
C GLU A 92 4.48 4.09 11.57
N LEU A 93 4.65 2.78 11.69
CA LEU A 93 4.04 1.97 12.74
C LEU A 93 5.01 1.84 13.90
N TYR A 94 4.62 2.42 15.04
CA TYR A 94 5.39 2.35 16.30
C TYR A 94 6.87 2.64 16.06
N PRO A 95 7.20 3.81 15.51
CA PRO A 95 8.61 4.12 15.21
C PRO A 95 9.43 4.15 16.49
N GLU A 96 10.59 3.49 16.47
CA GLU A 96 11.49 3.44 17.61
C GLU A 96 10.79 2.99 18.89
N GLN A 97 9.84 2.05 18.75
CA GLN A 97 9.08 1.48 19.88
C GLN A 97 8.17 2.51 20.56
N ALA A 98 7.88 3.62 19.90
CA ALA A 98 6.89 4.57 20.40
C ALA A 98 5.51 3.92 20.38
N SER A 99 4.63 4.41 21.25
CA SER A 99 3.25 3.90 21.30
C SER A 99 2.36 4.50 20.23
N GLU A 100 2.82 5.53 19.54
CA GLU A 100 2.05 6.22 18.52
C GLU A 100 2.49 5.81 17.14
N SER A 101 1.54 5.80 16.21
CA SER A 101 1.81 5.57 14.81
C SER A 101 1.30 6.75 14.00
N VAL A 102 1.92 6.99 12.85
CA VAL A 102 1.56 8.10 11.99
C VAL A 102 1.08 7.52 10.65
N VAL A 103 -0.05 8.03 10.17
CA VAL A 103 -0.62 7.64 8.89
C VAL A 103 -0.67 8.85 7.98
N SER A 104 -0.21 8.70 6.75
CA SER A 104 -0.34 9.72 5.74
C SER A 104 -1.12 9.15 4.55
N LEU A 105 -2.17 9.84 4.15
CA LEU A 105 -2.93 9.50 2.94
C LEU A 105 -3.08 10.76 2.12
N CYS A 106 -2.58 10.74 0.89
CA CYS A 106 -2.64 11.90 -0.01
C CYS A 106 -2.09 13.16 0.66
N GLY A 107 -1.05 13.00 1.47
CA GLY A 107 -0.39 14.13 2.13
C GLY A 107 -1.03 14.58 3.43
N GLU A 108 -2.13 13.99 3.84
CA GLU A 108 -2.76 14.33 5.11
C GLU A 108 -2.33 13.37 6.20
N TRP A 109 -1.82 13.91 7.29
CA TRP A 109 -1.24 13.13 8.38
C TRP A 109 -2.24 12.97 9.51
N THR A 110 -2.27 11.77 10.10
CA THR A 110 -3.09 11.47 11.28
C THR A 110 -2.23 10.67 12.25
N ILE A 111 -2.31 11.01 13.53
CA ILE A 111 -1.58 10.29 14.57
C ILE A 111 -2.55 9.36 15.28
N TYR A 112 -2.16 8.09 15.40
CA TYR A 112 -2.96 7.07 16.07
C TYR A 112 -2.22 6.60 17.33
N PRO A 113 -2.75 6.88 18.54
CA PRO A 113 -2.04 6.46 19.76
C PRO A 113 -1.99 4.96 19.95
N ASP A 114 -3.00 4.24 19.47
CA ASP A 114 -3.06 2.79 19.62
C ASP A 114 -3.52 2.18 18.30
N MET A 115 -2.55 1.98 17.39
CA MET A 115 -2.88 1.39 16.09
C MET A 115 -3.03 -0.13 16.26
N ASP A 116 -4.19 -0.65 15.92
CA ASP A 116 -4.41 -2.09 15.91
C ASP A 116 -4.59 -2.57 14.47
N LEU A 117 -4.78 -3.88 14.32
CA LEU A 117 -4.91 -4.46 12.98
C LEU A 117 -6.15 -3.92 12.27
N ASP A 118 -7.26 -3.76 12.98
CA ASP A 118 -8.48 -3.24 12.36
C ASP A 118 -8.27 -1.84 11.81
N THR A 119 -7.56 -0.99 12.55
CA THR A 119 -7.26 0.37 12.09
C THR A 119 -6.36 0.31 10.88
N LEU A 120 -5.34 -0.55 10.91
CA LEU A 120 -4.43 -0.70 9.77
C LEU A 120 -5.19 -1.15 8.52
N LEU A 121 -6.11 -2.11 8.68
CA LEU A 121 -6.92 -2.58 7.55
C LEU A 121 -7.84 -1.47 7.03
N SER A 122 -8.36 -0.62 7.92
CA SER A 122 -9.19 0.52 7.50
C SER A 122 -8.37 1.50 6.66
N VAL A 123 -7.13 1.77 7.06
CA VAL A 123 -6.25 2.64 6.29
C VAL A 123 -5.96 2.02 4.93
N LEU A 124 -5.70 0.72 4.91
CA LEU A 124 -5.46 0.02 3.65
C LEU A 124 -6.66 0.11 2.73
N ASP A 125 -7.86 -0.10 3.27
CA ASP A 125 -9.09 -0.04 2.47
C ASP A 125 -9.32 1.36 1.93
N GLU A 126 -9.03 2.38 2.73
CA GLU A 126 -9.16 3.76 2.28
C GLU A 126 -8.14 4.06 1.18
N THR A 127 -6.91 3.59 1.34
CA THR A 127 -5.88 3.75 0.32
C THR A 127 -6.31 3.11 -0.99
N ARG A 128 -6.90 1.92 -0.90
CA ARG A 128 -7.37 1.21 -2.08
C ARG A 128 -8.48 1.98 -2.78
N ARG A 129 -9.40 2.54 -2.00
CA ARG A 129 -10.48 3.34 -2.57
C ARG A 129 -9.93 4.56 -3.30
N LEU A 130 -8.95 5.24 -2.69
CA LEU A 130 -8.33 6.40 -3.34
C LEU A 130 -7.57 5.99 -4.60
N TYR A 131 -6.90 4.85 -4.56
CA TYR A 131 -6.17 4.36 -5.72
C TYR A 131 -7.11 4.05 -6.88
N GLU A 132 -8.29 3.52 -6.58
CA GLU A 132 -9.23 3.12 -7.63
C GLU A 132 -9.90 4.31 -8.30
N ILE A 133 -9.96 5.47 -7.63
CA ILE A 133 -10.59 6.64 -8.24
C ILE A 133 -9.61 7.57 -8.92
N THR A 134 -8.31 7.28 -8.90
CA THR A 134 -7.31 8.12 -9.57
C THR A 134 -6.79 7.51 -10.89
#